data_97d04237f69d259e417ea1e915e4be3e
#
_entry.id   97d04237f69d259e417ea1e915e4be3e
#
_cell.length_a   1.000
_cell.length_b   1.000
_cell.length_c   1.000
_cell.angle_alpha   90.00
_cell.angle_beta   90.00
_cell.angle_gamma   90.00
#
_symmetry.space_group_name_H-M   'P 1'
#
loop_
_entity.id
_entity.type
_entity.pdbx_description
1 polymer ?
#
loop_
_entity_poly.entity_id
_entity_poly.type
_entity_poly.pdbx_seq_one_letter_code
_entity_poly.pdbx_strand_id
1 'polypeptide(L)'
;MAKAKGSVFFCGECGYESTKWLGKCPACGSWNTMLEQKKVSSAPSINNLAYAHAIPLADVTTTASGRVSSGIGELDRVLGGGIVPGSVTLLGGDPGIGKSTLLMQTAAELTKQGTVLYVTGEESASQLKLRAERLGVGGDMLILAENDLSAIESEVDRVKPAYVMIDSIQTMYSADCSGTNGSISQIREATSLITRMAKRTGAATFIVGHVTKDGAIAGPRILEHMVDTVLYFEGDRQDSFRLLRSVKNRFGSTDEIGVFEMRSTGMAEISDPSTLFITGTDLPGCAVTCAMEGTRPMMVEVQALLSTSPFSNPRRMAAGLDNNRLVLLLAVLEKKAGLRFYDKDVYTNVVGGIRLDERACDLAVAMCIAGAGADIALPPRTAILGELSLTGEVRPVNRLDKRIQECARLGFSHIVVPNSDTLPKVDGLNYTRVKNIREALCILGI
;
A
#
# COMPACT_ATOMS: atom_id res chain seq x y z
N MET A 1 35.99 0.15 45.58
CA MET A 1 34.76 0.76 45.04
C MET A 1 34.54 0.18 43.66
N ALA A 2 33.61 -0.75 43.50
CA ALA A 2 33.30 -1.42 42.23
C ALA A 2 32.51 -0.44 41.31
N LYS A 3 33.05 -0.20 40.12
CA LYS A 3 32.32 0.55 39.06
C LYS A 3 31.06 -0.22 38.71
N ALA A 4 29.88 0.38 38.89
CA ALA A 4 28.61 -0.13 38.47
C ALA A 4 28.62 -0.36 36.93
N LYS A 5 28.33 -1.58 36.50
CA LYS A 5 28.15 -1.94 35.09
C LYS A 5 26.95 -1.15 34.51
N GLY A 6 27.19 -0.43 33.44
CA GLY A 6 26.29 0.58 32.92
C GLY A 6 24.93 0.06 32.52
N SER A 7 23.91 0.64 33.11
CA SER A 7 22.50 0.55 32.63
C SER A 7 22.31 1.47 31.44
N VAL A 8 21.48 1.06 30.46
CA VAL A 8 21.01 1.89 29.36
C VAL A 8 19.54 2.15 29.61
N PHE A 9 19.11 3.38 29.45
CA PHE A 9 17.71 3.78 29.57
C PHE A 9 17.14 3.97 28.17
N PHE A 10 15.96 3.43 27.89
CA PHE A 10 15.26 3.63 26.62
C PHE A 10 13.85 4.18 26.84
N CYS A 11 13.40 5.01 25.90
CA CYS A 11 12.05 5.54 25.94
C CYS A 11 11.05 4.47 25.50
N GLY A 12 10.06 4.15 26.33
CA GLY A 12 9.00 3.18 26.03
C GLY A 12 8.09 3.59 24.85
N GLU A 13 8.04 4.88 24.50
CA GLU A 13 7.19 5.42 23.43
C GLU A 13 7.90 5.42 22.07
N CYS A 14 9.14 5.85 21.99
CA CYS A 14 9.84 6.05 20.71
C CYS A 14 11.15 5.26 20.55
N GLY A 15 11.57 4.50 21.58
CA GLY A 15 12.79 3.70 21.54
C GLY A 15 14.10 4.50 21.64
N TYR A 16 14.07 5.82 21.93
CA TYR A 16 15.28 6.63 22.12
C TYR A 16 16.12 6.07 23.27
N GLU A 17 17.41 5.83 23.02
CA GLU A 17 18.35 5.29 24.00
C GLU A 17 19.20 6.40 24.64
N SER A 18 19.40 6.29 25.95
CA SER A 18 20.25 7.19 26.75
C SER A 18 21.07 6.41 27.78
N THR A 19 22.27 6.87 28.03
CA THR A 19 23.12 6.31 29.12
C THR A 19 22.72 6.79 30.53
N LYS A 20 21.75 7.72 30.60
CA LYS A 20 21.18 8.27 31.81
C LYS A 20 19.68 8.31 31.75
N TRP A 21 19.04 8.14 32.90
CA TRP A 21 17.59 8.35 32.98
C TRP A 21 17.25 9.82 32.74
N LEU A 22 16.30 10.08 31.88
CA LEU A 22 15.80 11.42 31.54
C LEU A 22 14.32 11.49 31.88
N GLY A 23 13.90 12.51 32.62
CA GLY A 23 12.50 12.72 32.98
C GLY A 23 11.61 13.01 31.77
N LYS A 24 12.19 13.58 30.69
CA LYS A 24 11.52 13.84 29.41
C LYS A 24 12.37 13.26 28.29
N CYS A 25 11.75 12.52 27.38
CA CYS A 25 12.44 11.98 26.21
C CYS A 25 12.77 13.12 25.23
N PRO A 26 14.05 13.29 24.82
CA PRO A 26 14.43 14.35 23.90
C PRO A 26 13.95 14.11 22.44
N ALA A 27 13.62 12.87 22.09
CA ALA A 27 13.19 12.51 20.75
C ALA A 27 11.67 12.70 20.54
N CYS A 28 10.83 12.21 21.47
CA CYS A 28 9.36 12.31 21.33
C CYS A 28 8.70 13.30 22.30
N GLY A 29 9.45 13.86 23.27
CA GLY A 29 8.93 14.83 24.23
C GLY A 29 8.07 14.25 25.36
N SER A 30 7.84 12.94 25.41
CA SER A 30 7.05 12.27 26.44
C SER A 30 7.74 12.28 27.80
N TRP A 31 6.94 12.44 28.88
CA TRP A 31 7.45 12.48 30.24
C TRP A 31 7.36 11.10 30.90
N ASN A 32 8.37 10.77 31.75
CA ASN A 32 8.45 9.54 32.54
C ASN A 32 8.36 8.24 31.73
N THR A 33 8.84 8.25 30.49
CA THR A 33 8.82 7.10 29.58
C THR A 33 10.16 6.36 29.51
N MET A 34 11.19 6.81 30.24
CA MET A 34 12.51 6.18 30.23
C MET A 34 12.53 4.96 31.15
N LEU A 35 12.73 3.78 30.58
CA LEU A 35 12.82 2.50 31.24
C LEU A 35 14.30 2.07 31.34
N GLU A 36 14.71 1.56 32.51
CA GLU A 36 16.08 1.06 32.72
C GLU A 36 16.23 -0.35 32.18
N GLN A 37 17.20 -0.56 31.31
CA GLN A 37 17.59 -1.88 30.81
C GLN A 37 18.99 -2.21 31.35
N LYS A 38 19.09 -3.25 32.18
CA LYS A 38 20.39 -3.80 32.57
C LYS A 38 21.03 -4.47 31.37
N LYS A 39 22.24 -4.05 30.99
CA LYS A 39 23.00 -4.80 29.99
C LYS A 39 23.23 -6.22 30.54
N VAL A 40 22.48 -7.17 30.05
CA VAL A 40 22.78 -8.58 30.23
C VAL A 40 24.02 -8.87 29.39
N SER A 41 25.17 -8.98 30.01
CA SER A 41 26.42 -9.41 29.39
C SER A 41 26.42 -10.95 29.30
N SER A 42 25.58 -11.50 28.48
CA SER A 42 25.74 -12.86 27.96
C SER A 42 25.89 -12.73 26.45
N ALA A 43 27.12 -12.48 25.99
CA ALA A 43 27.48 -13.00 24.69
C ALA A 43 27.29 -14.52 24.81
N PRO A 44 26.41 -15.16 23.99
CA PRO A 44 26.41 -16.60 23.93
C PRO A 44 27.83 -17.01 23.53
N SER A 45 28.36 -18.01 24.19
CA SER A 45 29.64 -18.61 23.82
C SER A 45 29.52 -19.07 22.37
N ILE A 46 30.19 -18.32 21.49
CA ILE A 46 30.27 -18.61 20.05
C ILE A 46 31.26 -19.80 19.92
N ASN A 47 30.78 -20.98 20.25
CA ASN A 47 31.42 -22.21 19.84
C ASN A 47 30.66 -22.73 18.63
N ASN A 48 31.31 -22.67 17.46
CA ASN A 48 30.90 -23.14 16.13
C ASN A 48 30.08 -22.19 15.23
N LEU A 49 30.39 -20.91 15.21
CA LEU A 49 30.13 -20.15 13.97
C LEU A 49 31.35 -20.33 13.07
N ALA A 50 31.20 -21.11 12.00
CA ALA A 50 32.13 -21.04 10.88
C ALA A 50 32.15 -19.56 10.43
N TYR A 51 33.29 -18.89 10.54
CA TYR A 51 33.42 -17.52 10.07
C TYR A 51 33.11 -17.49 8.58
N ALA A 52 32.17 -16.64 8.18
CA ALA A 52 31.89 -16.43 6.77
C ALA A 52 33.14 -15.83 6.10
N HIS A 53 33.68 -16.50 5.10
CA HIS A 53 34.77 -15.96 4.30
C HIS A 53 34.22 -15.09 3.17
N ALA A 54 34.90 -14.00 2.84
CA ALA A 54 34.57 -13.20 1.69
C ALA A 54 34.76 -14.03 0.42
N ILE A 55 33.75 -14.06 -0.42
CA ILE A 55 33.78 -14.69 -1.73
C ILE A 55 33.53 -13.65 -2.83
N PRO A 56 34.16 -13.77 -4.01
CA PRO A 56 33.87 -12.90 -5.15
C PRO A 56 32.38 -12.98 -5.51
N LEU A 57 31.79 -11.86 -5.91
CA LEU A 57 30.38 -11.81 -6.32
C LEU A 57 30.08 -12.77 -7.48
N ALA A 58 31.04 -12.98 -8.38
CA ALA A 58 30.92 -13.91 -9.50
C ALA A 58 30.80 -15.37 -9.07
N ASP A 59 31.30 -15.72 -7.89
CA ASP A 59 31.28 -17.09 -7.35
C ASP A 59 30.03 -17.38 -6.51
N VAL A 60 29.20 -16.33 -6.30
CA VAL A 60 27.90 -16.51 -5.61
C VAL A 60 26.93 -17.20 -6.55
N THR A 61 26.66 -18.48 -6.28
CA THR A 61 25.64 -19.23 -7.00
C THR A 61 24.25 -18.75 -6.58
N THR A 62 23.54 -18.08 -7.49
CA THR A 62 22.10 -17.87 -7.33
C THR A 62 21.38 -19.13 -7.78
N THR A 63 20.46 -19.65 -6.97
CA THR A 63 19.55 -20.70 -7.43
C THR A 63 18.81 -20.21 -8.67
N ALA A 64 18.77 -21.01 -9.71
CA ALA A 64 18.30 -20.60 -11.06
C ALA A 64 16.85 -20.09 -11.13
N SER A 65 16.05 -20.29 -10.10
CA SER A 65 14.71 -19.71 -9.92
C SER A 65 14.77 -18.66 -8.81
N GLY A 66 15.17 -17.44 -9.14
CA GLY A 66 15.34 -16.36 -8.17
C GLY A 66 14.08 -15.95 -7.41
N ARG A 67 12.88 -16.38 -7.84
CA ARG A 67 11.59 -16.06 -7.23
C ARG A 67 10.61 -17.22 -7.36
N VAL A 68 9.72 -17.32 -6.37
CA VAL A 68 8.65 -18.30 -6.29
C VAL A 68 7.31 -17.56 -6.34
N SER A 69 6.37 -18.03 -7.17
CA SER A 69 5.03 -17.46 -7.20
C SER A 69 4.30 -17.72 -5.88
N SER A 70 3.63 -16.71 -5.37
CA SER A 70 2.73 -16.85 -4.20
C SER A 70 1.44 -17.59 -4.52
N GLY A 71 1.16 -17.84 -5.81
CA GLY A 71 -0.13 -18.34 -6.30
C GLY A 71 -1.21 -17.26 -6.42
N ILE A 72 -0.91 -16.01 -6.08
CA ILE A 72 -1.80 -14.84 -6.14
C ILE A 72 -1.12 -13.77 -7.00
N GLY A 73 -1.62 -13.53 -8.21
CA GLY A 73 -0.96 -12.67 -9.20
C GLY A 73 -0.78 -11.22 -8.76
N GLU A 74 -1.78 -10.67 -8.08
CA GLU A 74 -1.69 -9.30 -7.55
C GLU A 74 -0.71 -9.19 -6.36
N LEU A 75 -0.50 -10.24 -5.58
CA LEU A 75 0.56 -10.29 -4.56
C LEU A 75 1.94 -10.42 -5.21
N ASP A 76 2.09 -11.29 -6.21
CA ASP A 76 3.35 -11.46 -6.95
C ASP A 76 3.77 -10.15 -7.62
N ARG A 77 2.82 -9.39 -8.18
CA ARG A 77 3.06 -8.06 -8.76
C ARG A 77 3.72 -7.13 -7.74
N VAL A 78 3.13 -6.99 -6.55
CA VAL A 78 3.61 -6.08 -5.49
C VAL A 78 4.95 -6.54 -4.92
N LEU A 79 5.19 -7.85 -4.89
CA LEU A 79 6.50 -8.44 -4.52
C LEU A 79 7.58 -8.22 -5.61
N GLY A 80 7.18 -7.76 -6.80
CA GLY A 80 8.08 -7.54 -7.93
C GLY A 80 8.36 -8.82 -8.72
N GLY A 81 7.36 -9.70 -8.83
CA GLY A 81 7.38 -10.94 -9.60
C GLY A 81 7.49 -12.21 -8.76
N GLY A 82 7.19 -12.15 -7.45
CA GLY A 82 7.13 -13.30 -6.57
C GLY A 82 8.04 -13.23 -5.34
N ILE A 83 8.01 -14.26 -4.54
CA ILE A 83 8.68 -14.41 -3.25
C ILE A 83 10.16 -14.76 -3.47
N VAL A 84 11.05 -14.09 -2.75
CA VAL A 84 12.48 -14.41 -2.73
C VAL A 84 12.78 -15.35 -1.55
N PRO A 85 13.42 -16.51 -1.77
CA PRO A 85 13.80 -17.40 -0.67
C PRO A 85 14.67 -16.70 0.37
N GLY A 86 14.41 -16.98 1.66
CA GLY A 86 15.13 -16.36 2.78
C GLY A 86 14.79 -14.88 3.02
N SER A 87 13.83 -14.31 2.29
CA SER A 87 13.36 -12.94 2.51
C SER A 87 12.35 -12.86 3.66
N VAL A 88 12.27 -11.69 4.27
CA VAL A 88 11.26 -11.37 5.27
C VAL A 88 10.37 -10.25 4.75
N THR A 89 9.06 -10.55 4.64
CA THR A 89 8.02 -9.63 4.19
C THR A 89 7.10 -9.26 5.34
N LEU A 90 6.99 -7.97 5.64
CA LEU A 90 6.03 -7.43 6.60
C LEU A 90 4.74 -7.04 5.88
N LEU A 91 3.61 -7.56 6.33
CA LEU A 91 2.28 -7.21 5.87
C LEU A 91 1.60 -6.33 6.92
N GLY A 92 1.54 -5.03 6.67
CA GLY A 92 0.95 -4.00 7.53
C GLY A 92 -0.45 -3.57 7.10
N GLY A 93 -1.12 -2.81 7.95
CA GLY A 93 -2.43 -2.22 7.67
C GLY A 93 -3.36 -2.24 8.88
N ASP A 94 -4.50 -1.56 8.79
CA ASP A 94 -5.48 -1.44 9.86
C ASP A 94 -6.02 -2.81 10.33
N PRO A 95 -6.41 -2.95 11.60
CA PRO A 95 -7.08 -4.16 12.09
C PRO A 95 -8.36 -4.44 11.28
N GLY A 96 -8.54 -5.71 10.86
CA GLY A 96 -9.71 -6.13 10.09
C GLY A 96 -9.66 -5.81 8.59
N ILE A 97 -8.58 -5.24 8.04
CA ILE A 97 -8.43 -4.92 6.61
C ILE A 97 -8.30 -6.19 5.73
N GLY A 98 -7.92 -7.35 6.29
CA GLY A 98 -7.79 -8.61 5.56
C GLY A 98 -6.38 -9.21 5.55
N LYS A 99 -5.42 -8.71 6.34
CA LYS A 99 -4.04 -9.22 6.40
C LYS A 99 -3.94 -10.72 6.63
N SER A 100 -4.53 -11.21 7.72
CA SER A 100 -4.51 -12.63 8.07
C SER A 100 -5.28 -13.48 7.06
N THR A 101 -6.27 -12.91 6.36
CA THR A 101 -7.01 -13.58 5.28
C THR A 101 -6.09 -13.82 4.08
N LEU A 102 -5.42 -12.76 3.59
CA LEU A 102 -4.46 -12.88 2.49
C LEU A 102 -3.31 -13.83 2.87
N LEU A 103 -2.78 -13.70 4.11
CA LEU A 103 -1.70 -14.55 4.58
C LEU A 103 -2.10 -16.04 4.56
N MET A 104 -3.30 -16.39 5.01
CA MET A 104 -3.80 -17.76 5.02
C MET A 104 -4.02 -18.30 3.61
N GLN A 105 -4.58 -17.50 2.70
CA GLN A 105 -4.76 -17.89 1.29
C GLN A 105 -3.40 -18.11 0.60
N THR A 106 -2.45 -17.20 0.84
CA THR A 106 -1.06 -17.36 0.35
C THR A 106 -0.40 -18.63 0.91
N ALA A 107 -0.56 -18.87 2.21
CA ALA A 107 -0.03 -20.08 2.84
C ALA A 107 -0.58 -21.36 2.20
N ALA A 108 -1.88 -21.40 1.93
CA ALA A 108 -2.52 -22.56 1.28
C ALA A 108 -2.01 -22.76 -0.15
N GLU A 109 -1.81 -21.72 -0.94
CA GLU A 109 -1.24 -21.83 -2.28
C GLU A 109 0.22 -22.34 -2.24
N LEU A 110 1.00 -21.86 -1.28
CA LEU A 110 2.41 -22.25 -1.12
C LEU A 110 2.60 -23.70 -0.65
N THR A 111 1.59 -24.35 -0.05
CA THR A 111 1.68 -25.79 0.28
C THR A 111 1.88 -26.67 -0.96
N LYS A 112 1.48 -26.20 -2.13
CA LYS A 112 1.70 -26.87 -3.41
C LYS A 112 3.17 -26.88 -3.85
N GLN A 113 3.99 -26.02 -3.24
CA GLN A 113 5.38 -25.79 -3.65
C GLN A 113 6.40 -26.14 -2.55
N GLY A 114 5.96 -26.31 -1.31
CA GLY A 114 6.83 -26.66 -0.21
C GLY A 114 6.12 -26.66 1.14
N THR A 115 6.84 -27.10 2.16
CA THR A 115 6.31 -27.14 3.52
C THR A 115 6.08 -25.74 4.05
N VAL A 116 4.86 -25.47 4.52
CA VAL A 116 4.44 -24.19 5.13
C VAL A 116 4.24 -24.40 6.63
N LEU A 117 4.86 -23.56 7.45
CA LEU A 117 4.61 -23.48 8.89
C LEU A 117 3.86 -22.17 9.18
N TYR A 118 2.63 -22.27 9.66
CA TYR A 118 1.80 -21.13 10.08
C TYR A 118 1.84 -21.01 11.60
N VAL A 119 2.47 -19.96 12.09
CA VAL A 119 2.61 -19.64 13.51
C VAL A 119 1.56 -18.61 13.89
N THR A 120 0.79 -18.88 14.92
CA THR A 120 -0.21 -17.97 15.46
C THR A 120 -0.03 -17.78 16.96
N GLY A 121 -0.03 -16.52 17.39
CA GLY A 121 -0.05 -16.17 18.81
C GLY A 121 -1.41 -15.61 19.29
N GLU A 122 -2.38 -15.43 18.37
CA GLU A 122 -3.68 -14.85 18.69
C GLU A 122 -4.80 -15.89 18.67
N GLU A 123 -4.73 -16.87 17.80
CA GLU A 123 -5.78 -17.86 17.56
C GLU A 123 -5.32 -19.27 17.90
N SER A 124 -6.22 -20.07 18.44
CA SER A 124 -5.99 -21.50 18.61
C SER A 124 -5.99 -22.24 17.25
N ALA A 125 -5.39 -23.41 17.18
CA ALA A 125 -5.41 -24.24 15.96
C ALA A 125 -6.83 -24.56 15.48
N SER A 126 -7.79 -24.73 16.40
CA SER A 126 -9.20 -24.96 16.05
C SER A 126 -9.86 -23.72 15.44
N GLN A 127 -9.57 -22.53 15.93
CA GLN A 127 -10.07 -21.27 15.36
C GLN A 127 -9.49 -21.02 13.95
N LEU A 128 -8.19 -21.30 13.76
CA LEU A 128 -7.57 -21.23 12.45
C LEU A 128 -8.20 -22.21 11.46
N LYS A 129 -8.52 -23.45 11.91
CA LYS A 129 -9.19 -24.43 11.07
C LYS A 129 -10.56 -23.96 10.62
N LEU A 130 -11.39 -23.39 11.52
CA LEU A 130 -12.68 -22.81 11.18
C LEU A 130 -12.55 -21.66 10.18
N ARG A 131 -11.50 -20.84 10.33
CA ARG A 131 -11.20 -19.76 9.36
C ARG A 131 -10.83 -20.34 8.01
N ALA A 132 -9.96 -21.34 7.94
CA ALA A 132 -9.57 -22.00 6.71
C ALA A 132 -10.77 -22.61 5.98
N GLU A 133 -11.65 -23.30 6.69
CA GLU A 133 -12.89 -23.87 6.15
C GLU A 133 -13.80 -22.78 5.57
N ARG A 134 -13.99 -21.67 6.27
CA ARG A 134 -14.77 -20.51 5.76
C ARG A 134 -14.18 -19.92 4.48
N LEU A 135 -12.86 -19.87 4.38
CA LEU A 135 -12.14 -19.35 3.21
C LEU A 135 -12.07 -20.37 2.07
N GLY A 136 -12.52 -21.60 2.28
CA GLY A 136 -12.39 -22.67 1.30
C GLY A 136 -10.95 -23.05 1.01
N VAL A 137 -10.02 -22.73 1.92
CA VAL A 137 -8.60 -23.06 1.77
C VAL A 137 -8.27 -24.33 2.56
N GLY A 138 -7.50 -25.22 1.94
CA GLY A 138 -7.01 -26.46 2.51
C GLY A 138 -5.55 -26.63 2.19
N GLY A 139 -4.98 -27.77 2.55
CA GLY A 139 -3.60 -28.13 2.25
C GLY A 139 -2.88 -28.68 3.48
N ASP A 140 -1.71 -29.23 3.27
CA ASP A 140 -0.87 -29.82 4.31
C ASP A 140 -0.05 -28.76 5.08
N MET A 141 -0.72 -27.66 5.44
CA MET A 141 -0.14 -26.57 6.22
C MET A 141 0.04 -27.01 7.66
N LEU A 142 1.25 -26.86 8.19
CA LEU A 142 1.55 -27.11 9.60
C LEU A 142 1.16 -25.89 10.44
N ILE A 143 0.41 -26.11 11.51
CA ILE A 143 -0.03 -25.05 12.42
C ILE A 143 0.73 -25.15 13.73
N LEU A 144 1.29 -24.02 14.19
CA LEU A 144 1.93 -23.87 15.49
C LEU A 144 1.26 -22.74 16.26
N ALA A 145 0.47 -23.09 17.29
CA ALA A 145 -0.13 -22.10 18.20
C ALA A 145 0.85 -21.83 19.34
N GLU A 146 1.82 -20.93 19.11
CA GLU A 146 2.92 -20.60 20.03
C GLU A 146 3.35 -19.14 19.83
N ASN A 147 3.83 -18.52 20.89
CA ASN A 147 4.32 -17.15 20.88
C ASN A 147 5.76 -16.99 21.42
N ASP A 148 6.34 -18.03 22.01
CA ASP A 148 7.74 -18.05 22.41
C ASP A 148 8.65 -18.30 21.20
N LEU A 149 9.50 -17.32 20.90
CA LEU A 149 10.41 -17.38 19.75
C LEU A 149 11.41 -18.52 19.83
N SER A 150 11.82 -18.95 21.03
CA SER A 150 12.74 -20.08 21.21
C SER A 150 12.08 -21.40 20.81
N ALA A 151 10.81 -21.58 21.18
CA ALA A 151 10.02 -22.72 20.78
C ALA A 151 9.75 -22.72 19.26
N ILE A 152 9.42 -21.54 18.69
CA ILE A 152 9.22 -21.38 17.26
C ILE A 152 10.49 -21.70 16.47
N GLU A 153 11.65 -21.21 16.89
CA GLU A 153 12.95 -21.49 16.24
C GLU A 153 13.28 -23.00 16.28
N SER A 154 13.06 -23.63 17.43
CA SER A 154 13.25 -25.07 17.57
C SER A 154 12.37 -25.89 16.62
N GLU A 155 11.11 -25.48 16.44
CA GLU A 155 10.18 -26.14 15.54
C GLU A 155 10.55 -25.90 14.06
N VAL A 156 11.01 -24.69 13.71
CA VAL A 156 11.52 -24.39 12.37
C VAL A 156 12.75 -25.26 12.05
N ASP A 157 13.66 -25.46 12.99
CA ASP A 157 14.83 -26.31 12.81
C ASP A 157 14.47 -27.79 12.67
N ARG A 158 13.40 -28.24 13.36
CA ARG A 158 12.86 -29.61 13.25
C ARG A 158 12.16 -29.86 11.91
N VAL A 159 11.27 -28.94 11.52
CA VAL A 159 10.40 -29.09 10.32
C VAL A 159 11.12 -28.71 9.04
N LYS A 160 12.05 -27.75 9.11
CA LYS A 160 12.75 -27.12 7.96
C LYS A 160 11.77 -26.66 6.88
N PRO A 161 10.81 -25.78 7.22
CA PRO A 161 9.82 -25.33 6.28
C PRO A 161 10.46 -24.45 5.19
N ALA A 162 9.89 -24.48 3.99
CA ALA A 162 10.25 -23.54 2.92
C ALA A 162 9.64 -22.15 3.17
N TYR A 163 8.50 -22.10 3.86
CA TYR A 163 7.74 -20.88 4.12
C TYR A 163 7.29 -20.83 5.58
N VAL A 164 7.42 -19.65 6.21
CA VAL A 164 6.98 -19.39 7.57
C VAL A 164 6.02 -18.20 7.58
N MET A 165 4.85 -18.36 8.18
CA MET A 165 3.84 -17.31 8.36
C MET A 165 3.72 -16.99 9.84
N ILE A 166 3.87 -15.70 10.22
CA ILE A 166 3.77 -15.22 11.61
C ILE A 166 2.54 -14.30 11.73
N ASP A 167 1.53 -14.72 12.48
CA ASP A 167 0.29 -13.98 12.71
C ASP A 167 -0.04 -13.86 14.21
N SER A 168 0.32 -12.75 14.90
CA SER A 168 1.01 -11.55 14.43
C SER A 168 2.32 -11.30 15.23
N ILE A 169 3.15 -10.38 14.76
CA ILE A 169 4.42 -10.03 15.45
C ILE A 169 4.19 -9.46 16.84
N GLN A 170 3.03 -8.83 17.09
CA GLN A 170 2.70 -8.20 18.37
C GLN A 170 2.53 -9.21 19.53
N THR A 171 2.21 -10.45 19.20
CA THR A 171 2.02 -11.50 20.19
C THR A 171 3.30 -12.27 20.49
N MET A 172 4.29 -12.18 19.61
CA MET A 172 5.56 -12.88 19.76
C MET A 172 6.40 -12.28 20.90
N TYR A 173 7.06 -13.14 21.67
CA TYR A 173 7.95 -12.69 22.72
C TYR A 173 9.24 -13.51 22.80
N SER A 174 10.28 -12.88 23.33
CA SER A 174 11.54 -13.51 23.70
C SER A 174 11.73 -13.39 25.21
N ALA A 175 12.00 -14.51 25.88
CA ALA A 175 12.30 -14.51 27.31
C ALA A 175 13.58 -13.73 27.64
N ASP A 176 14.51 -13.61 26.70
CA ASP A 176 15.78 -12.88 26.85
C ASP A 176 15.62 -11.36 26.75
N CYS A 177 14.48 -10.87 26.27
CA CYS A 177 14.21 -9.45 26.13
C CYS A 177 13.34 -8.93 27.27
N SER A 178 13.79 -7.88 27.96
CA SER A 178 13.00 -7.21 28.99
C SER A 178 11.89 -6.38 28.35
N GLY A 179 10.66 -6.53 28.81
CA GLY A 179 9.50 -5.77 28.36
C GLY A 179 8.24 -6.64 28.35
N THR A 180 7.08 -5.99 28.39
CA THR A 180 5.79 -6.68 28.25
C THR A 180 5.56 -7.13 26.81
N ASN A 181 4.79 -8.19 26.61
CA ASN A 181 4.38 -8.64 25.28
C ASN A 181 3.76 -7.47 24.48
N GLY A 182 4.13 -7.36 23.22
CA GLY A 182 3.68 -6.25 22.37
C GLY A 182 4.43 -4.92 22.58
N SER A 183 5.37 -4.83 23.51
CA SER A 183 6.23 -3.65 23.64
C SER A 183 7.17 -3.51 22.43
N ILE A 184 7.61 -2.29 22.16
CA ILE A 184 8.51 -1.98 21.02
C ILE A 184 9.80 -2.79 21.12
N SER A 185 10.36 -2.96 22.31
CA SER A 185 11.57 -3.76 22.53
C SER A 185 11.36 -5.22 22.16
N GLN A 186 10.24 -5.82 22.57
CA GLN A 186 9.89 -7.20 22.24
C GLN A 186 9.66 -7.37 20.72
N ILE A 187 8.93 -6.45 20.10
CA ILE A 187 8.65 -6.49 18.66
C ILE A 187 9.96 -6.35 17.85
N ARG A 188 10.88 -5.48 18.25
CA ARG A 188 12.20 -5.35 17.61
C ARG A 188 13.02 -6.62 17.75
N GLU A 189 13.12 -7.17 18.96
CA GLU A 189 13.87 -8.40 19.19
C GLU A 189 13.27 -9.58 18.43
N ALA A 190 11.94 -9.74 18.47
CA ALA A 190 11.23 -10.74 17.71
C ALA A 190 11.54 -10.65 16.20
N THR A 191 11.45 -9.45 15.63
CA THR A 191 11.76 -9.23 14.21
C THR A 191 13.22 -9.52 13.88
N SER A 192 14.16 -9.19 14.79
CA SER A 192 15.58 -9.49 14.62
C SER A 192 15.85 -11.00 14.60
N LEU A 193 15.25 -11.73 15.55
CA LEU A 193 15.35 -13.19 15.64
C LEU A 193 14.76 -13.87 14.40
N ILE A 194 13.55 -13.49 14.00
CA ILE A 194 12.86 -14.03 12.80
C ILE A 194 13.69 -13.74 11.54
N THR A 195 14.27 -12.54 11.41
CA THR A 195 15.08 -12.19 10.24
C THR A 195 16.38 -13.02 10.19
N ARG A 196 17.02 -13.27 11.34
CA ARG A 196 18.19 -14.15 11.40
C ARG A 196 17.83 -15.59 11.06
N MET A 197 16.71 -16.08 11.58
CA MET A 197 16.19 -17.42 11.31
C MET A 197 15.90 -17.59 9.81
N ALA A 198 15.17 -16.66 9.18
CA ALA A 198 14.87 -16.71 7.76
C ALA A 198 16.13 -16.77 6.89
N LYS A 199 17.13 -15.94 7.21
CA LYS A 199 18.41 -15.93 6.46
C LYS A 199 19.26 -17.18 6.70
N ARG A 200 19.21 -17.74 7.90
CA ARG A 200 19.94 -18.97 8.24
C ARG A 200 19.33 -20.21 7.56
N THR A 201 18.01 -20.29 7.56
CA THR A 201 17.28 -21.47 7.02
C THR A 201 16.97 -21.38 5.54
N GLY A 202 16.98 -20.18 4.96
CA GLY A 202 16.51 -19.91 3.60
C GLY A 202 14.99 -19.89 3.47
N ALA A 203 14.23 -20.03 4.57
CA ALA A 203 12.77 -19.98 4.56
C ALA A 203 12.27 -18.57 4.27
N ALA A 204 11.41 -18.42 3.28
CA ALA A 204 10.74 -17.14 3.04
C ALA A 204 9.69 -16.92 4.13
N THR A 205 9.76 -15.77 4.79
CA THR A 205 8.97 -15.50 6.00
C THR A 205 8.05 -14.30 5.79
N PHE A 206 6.77 -14.48 6.10
CA PHE A 206 5.77 -13.41 6.12
C PHE A 206 5.40 -13.10 7.56
N ILE A 207 5.34 -11.81 7.89
CA ILE A 207 5.02 -11.31 9.23
C ILE A 207 3.82 -10.38 9.10
N VAL A 208 2.73 -10.65 9.83
CA VAL A 208 1.62 -9.71 9.97
C VAL A 208 1.92 -8.72 11.09
N GLY A 209 1.71 -7.42 10.81
CA GLY A 209 1.81 -6.35 11.79
C GLY A 209 0.57 -5.45 11.78
N HIS A 210 0.09 -5.04 12.96
CA HIS A 210 -0.97 -4.05 13.08
C HIS A 210 -0.38 -2.64 13.13
N VAL A 211 -0.91 -1.74 12.30
CA VAL A 211 -0.54 -0.32 12.25
C VAL A 211 -1.75 0.50 12.60
N THR A 212 -1.60 1.51 13.43
CA THR A 212 -2.64 2.51 13.63
C THR A 212 -2.41 3.72 12.74
N LYS A 213 -3.47 4.30 12.15
CA LYS A 213 -3.44 5.49 11.27
C LYS A 213 -2.72 6.70 11.88
N ASP A 214 -2.72 6.82 13.20
CA ASP A 214 -2.18 7.99 13.90
C ASP A 214 -0.69 7.91 14.23
N GLY A 215 0.02 6.84 13.83
CA GLY A 215 1.45 6.70 14.08
C GLY A 215 1.86 6.67 15.56
N ALA A 216 0.90 6.64 16.48
CA ALA A 216 1.10 6.80 17.91
C ALA A 216 1.52 5.50 18.62
N ILE A 217 1.31 4.32 18.01
CA ILE A 217 1.86 3.07 18.52
C ILE A 217 3.01 2.66 17.61
N ALA A 218 4.19 2.86 18.09
CA ALA A 218 5.49 2.84 17.41
C ALA A 218 5.95 1.42 16.97
N GLY A 219 5.06 0.56 16.48
CA GLY A 219 5.47 -0.78 16.03
C GLY A 219 6.05 -0.82 14.60
N PRO A 220 5.28 -0.47 13.56
CA PRO A 220 5.61 -0.84 12.18
C PRO A 220 6.76 -0.05 11.57
N ARG A 221 6.87 1.26 11.76
CA ARG A 221 7.97 2.06 11.17
C ARG A 221 9.35 1.62 11.63
N ILE A 222 9.47 1.10 12.87
CA ILE A 222 10.72 0.55 13.37
C ILE A 222 11.06 -0.76 12.64
N LEU A 223 10.06 -1.57 12.31
CA LEU A 223 10.24 -2.84 11.62
C LEU A 223 10.58 -2.68 10.14
N GLU A 224 10.14 -1.59 9.50
CA GLU A 224 10.38 -1.32 8.08
C GLU A 224 11.87 -1.39 7.72
N HIS A 225 12.75 -0.94 8.62
CA HIS A 225 14.19 -0.98 8.38
C HIS A 225 14.81 -2.38 8.57
N MET A 226 14.15 -3.26 9.32
CA MET A 226 14.67 -4.57 9.72
C MET A 226 14.31 -5.68 8.71
N VAL A 227 13.22 -5.52 7.95
CA VAL A 227 12.73 -6.49 6.99
C VAL A 227 13.14 -6.13 5.55
N ASP A 228 13.02 -7.07 4.63
CA ASP A 228 13.43 -6.89 3.24
C ASP A 228 12.32 -6.23 2.40
N THR A 229 11.06 -6.61 2.64
CA THR A 229 9.89 -6.07 1.94
C THR A 229 8.83 -5.64 2.95
N VAL A 230 8.18 -4.51 2.69
CA VAL A 230 7.07 -3.98 3.49
C VAL A 230 5.90 -3.71 2.57
N LEU A 231 4.80 -4.39 2.81
CA LEU A 231 3.53 -4.26 2.11
C LEU A 231 2.49 -3.67 3.06
N TYR A 232 1.74 -2.68 2.59
CA TYR A 232 0.65 -2.07 3.35
C TYR A 232 -0.68 -2.24 2.63
N PHE A 233 -1.69 -2.69 3.38
CA PHE A 233 -3.07 -2.58 2.96
C PHE A 233 -3.61 -1.18 3.23
N GLU A 234 -4.17 -0.59 2.16
CA GLU A 234 -4.90 0.68 2.17
C GLU A 234 -6.36 0.42 1.76
N GLY A 235 -7.28 1.23 2.27
CA GLY A 235 -8.72 1.18 1.96
C GLY A 235 -9.58 1.38 3.19
N ASP A 236 -10.81 1.81 3.01
CA ASP A 236 -11.80 1.91 4.09
C ASP A 236 -12.48 0.55 4.31
N ARG A 237 -12.92 0.28 5.55
CA ARG A 237 -13.67 -0.94 5.87
C ARG A 237 -15.02 -1.02 5.15
N GLN A 238 -15.54 0.13 4.74
CA GLN A 238 -16.81 0.23 4.01
C GLN A 238 -16.65 -0.01 2.51
N ASP A 239 -15.44 0.15 1.97
CA ASP A 239 -15.16 -0.13 0.57
C ASP A 239 -15.04 -1.64 0.33
N SER A 240 -15.53 -2.11 -0.82
CA SER A 240 -15.37 -3.51 -1.23
C SER A 240 -13.92 -3.83 -1.61
N PHE A 241 -13.14 -2.81 -2.01
CA PHE A 241 -11.80 -2.96 -2.53
C PHE A 241 -10.73 -2.67 -1.49
N ARG A 242 -9.58 -3.32 -1.68
CA ARG A 242 -8.38 -3.15 -0.86
C ARG A 242 -7.19 -2.99 -1.80
N LEU A 243 -6.39 -1.98 -1.56
CA LEU A 243 -5.12 -1.77 -2.26
C LEU A 243 -3.99 -2.31 -1.40
N LEU A 244 -3.13 -3.11 -2.00
CA LEU A 244 -1.89 -3.58 -1.39
C LEU A 244 -0.74 -2.83 -2.03
N ARG A 245 -0.03 -2.02 -1.25
CA ARG A 245 1.06 -1.17 -1.73
C ARG A 245 2.40 -1.63 -1.18
N SER A 246 3.41 -1.64 -2.03
CA SER A 246 4.79 -1.82 -1.59
C SER A 246 5.36 -0.48 -1.07
N VAL A 247 5.72 -0.43 0.21
CA VAL A 247 6.38 0.73 0.83
C VAL A 247 7.90 0.59 0.80
N LYS A 248 8.37 -0.66 0.87
CA LYS A 248 9.78 -1.01 0.77
C LYS A 248 9.91 -2.35 0.06
N ASN A 249 10.83 -2.44 -0.89
CA ASN A 249 11.17 -3.70 -1.54
C ASN A 249 12.65 -3.70 -1.94
N ARG A 250 13.47 -4.53 -1.29
CA ARG A 250 14.90 -4.67 -1.65
C ARG A 250 15.12 -5.42 -2.95
N PHE A 251 14.10 -6.12 -3.43
CA PHE A 251 14.20 -7.02 -4.57
C PHE A 251 13.42 -6.51 -5.80
N GLY A 252 12.72 -5.38 -5.70
CA GLY A 252 11.92 -4.85 -6.80
C GLY A 252 11.51 -3.39 -6.58
N SER A 253 10.66 -2.90 -7.49
CA SER A 253 10.08 -1.57 -7.39
C SER A 253 9.10 -1.47 -6.22
N THR A 254 9.02 -0.28 -5.62
CA THR A 254 7.98 0.08 -4.65
C THR A 254 6.76 0.74 -5.31
N ASP A 255 6.80 0.93 -6.64
CA ASP A 255 5.75 1.62 -7.39
C ASP A 255 4.58 0.68 -7.77
N GLU A 256 4.65 -0.62 -7.44
CA GLU A 256 3.61 -1.57 -7.79
C GLU A 256 2.52 -1.62 -6.74
N ILE A 257 1.27 -1.75 -7.21
CA ILE A 257 0.11 -1.99 -6.36
C ILE A 257 -0.63 -3.26 -6.77
N GLY A 258 -1.20 -3.94 -5.78
CA GLY A 258 -2.15 -5.04 -5.95
C GLY A 258 -3.56 -4.59 -5.59
N VAL A 259 -4.55 -5.02 -6.34
CA VAL A 259 -5.95 -4.70 -6.10
C VAL A 259 -6.73 -5.96 -5.75
N PHE A 260 -7.42 -5.90 -4.63
CA PHE A 260 -8.18 -7.01 -4.10
C PHE A 260 -9.62 -6.60 -3.77
N GLU A 261 -10.53 -7.54 -3.88
CA GLU A 261 -11.91 -7.41 -3.40
C GLU A 261 -12.12 -8.31 -2.19
N MET A 262 -12.72 -7.77 -1.14
CA MET A 262 -13.10 -8.57 0.02
C MET A 262 -14.45 -9.23 -0.23
N ARG A 263 -14.46 -10.57 -0.32
CA ARG A 263 -15.65 -11.40 -0.49
C ARG A 263 -15.93 -12.23 0.75
N SER A 264 -17.11 -12.84 0.82
CA SER A 264 -17.44 -13.79 1.90
C SER A 264 -16.49 -14.99 1.96
N THR A 265 -15.93 -15.38 0.82
CA THR A 265 -14.97 -16.48 0.65
C THR A 265 -13.51 -16.05 0.82
N GLY A 266 -13.23 -14.79 1.14
CA GLY A 266 -11.87 -14.27 1.33
C GLY A 266 -11.51 -13.12 0.40
N MET A 267 -10.22 -12.93 0.17
CA MET A 267 -9.67 -11.94 -0.74
C MET A 267 -9.65 -12.50 -2.16
N ALA A 268 -10.28 -11.81 -3.09
CA ALA A 268 -10.21 -12.10 -4.52
C ALA A 268 -9.31 -11.05 -5.20
N GLU A 269 -8.38 -11.49 -6.02
CA GLU A 269 -7.54 -10.58 -6.82
C GLU A 269 -8.35 -9.96 -7.97
N ILE A 270 -8.07 -8.70 -8.28
CA ILE A 270 -8.68 -7.97 -9.38
C ILE A 270 -7.61 -7.64 -10.40
N SER A 271 -7.55 -8.45 -11.45
CA SER A 271 -6.57 -8.28 -12.51
C SER A 271 -6.85 -7.04 -13.38
N ASP A 272 -8.10 -6.61 -13.46
CA ASP A 272 -8.54 -5.42 -14.23
C ASP A 272 -9.40 -4.46 -13.38
N PRO A 273 -8.77 -3.65 -12.51
CA PRO A 273 -9.51 -2.73 -11.66
C PRO A 273 -10.15 -1.57 -12.42
N SER A 274 -9.64 -1.20 -13.60
CA SER A 274 -10.21 -0.11 -14.40
C SER A 274 -11.70 -0.33 -14.76
N THR A 275 -12.11 -1.59 -14.93
CA THR A 275 -13.52 -1.91 -15.24
C THR A 275 -14.48 -1.67 -14.08
N LEU A 276 -13.97 -1.55 -12.85
CA LEU A 276 -14.75 -1.36 -11.63
C LEU A 276 -15.02 0.11 -11.32
N PHE A 277 -14.16 1.01 -11.83
CA PHE A 277 -14.18 2.42 -11.51
C PHE A 277 -14.80 3.28 -12.62
N ILE A 278 -15.46 2.64 -13.59
CA ILE A 278 -16.21 3.28 -14.69
C ILE A 278 -17.63 2.76 -14.62
N THR A 279 -18.59 3.61 -14.29
CA THR A 279 -20.00 3.21 -14.09
C THR A 279 -20.94 3.76 -15.15
N GLY A 280 -20.66 4.90 -15.72
CA GLY A 280 -21.48 5.48 -16.77
C GLY A 280 -20.97 6.85 -17.16
N THR A 281 -20.61 6.99 -18.42
CA THR A 281 -19.88 8.17 -18.90
C THR A 281 -20.75 9.16 -19.68
N ASP A 282 -22.03 8.84 -19.92
CA ASP A 282 -22.89 9.60 -20.83
C ASP A 282 -23.81 10.61 -20.10
N LEU A 283 -23.48 10.95 -18.86
CA LEU A 283 -24.26 11.88 -18.04
C LEU A 283 -23.52 13.21 -17.84
N PRO A 284 -24.25 14.35 -17.77
CA PRO A 284 -23.66 15.61 -17.35
C PRO A 284 -22.98 15.48 -15.99
N GLY A 285 -21.79 16.08 -15.85
CA GLY A 285 -21.03 15.98 -14.61
C GLY A 285 -20.29 14.67 -14.40
N CYS A 286 -20.10 13.87 -15.45
CA CYS A 286 -19.22 12.70 -15.43
C CYS A 286 -18.07 12.90 -16.41
N ALA A 287 -16.85 12.50 -15.98
CA ALA A 287 -15.67 12.48 -16.83
C ALA A 287 -14.78 11.29 -16.47
N VAL A 288 -14.16 10.68 -17.47
CA VAL A 288 -13.22 9.58 -17.26
C VAL A 288 -11.80 10.06 -17.52
N THR A 289 -10.89 9.67 -16.65
CA THR A 289 -9.45 9.92 -16.75
C THR A 289 -8.66 8.65 -16.51
N CYS A 290 -7.37 8.67 -16.83
CA CYS A 290 -6.46 7.59 -16.49
C CYS A 290 -5.45 8.10 -15.46
N ALA A 291 -5.56 7.61 -14.22
CA ALA A 291 -4.61 7.84 -13.15
C ALA A 291 -3.46 6.82 -13.22
N MET A 292 -2.29 7.18 -12.72
CA MET A 292 -1.19 6.25 -12.53
C MET A 292 -1.06 5.92 -11.05
N GLU A 293 -1.34 4.70 -10.71
CA GLU A 293 -1.01 4.17 -9.40
C GLU A 293 0.30 3.38 -9.49
N GLY A 294 1.40 4.05 -9.12
CA GLY A 294 2.74 3.52 -9.33
C GLY A 294 3.08 3.36 -10.81
N THR A 295 3.25 2.14 -11.30
CA THR A 295 3.47 1.85 -12.73
C THR A 295 2.21 1.48 -13.47
N ARG A 296 1.09 1.27 -12.78
CA ARG A 296 -0.17 0.77 -13.34
C ARG A 296 -1.09 1.92 -13.75
N PRO A 297 -1.49 2.00 -15.02
CA PRO A 297 -2.55 2.89 -15.42
C PRO A 297 -3.90 2.34 -14.93
N MET A 298 -4.74 3.20 -14.40
CA MET A 298 -6.08 2.87 -13.91
C MET A 298 -7.07 3.90 -14.43
N MET A 299 -8.10 3.44 -15.15
CA MET A 299 -9.18 4.32 -15.55
C MET A 299 -10.09 4.60 -14.37
N VAL A 300 -10.42 5.86 -14.19
CA VAL A 300 -11.20 6.35 -13.05
C VAL A 300 -12.24 7.34 -13.52
N GLU A 301 -13.48 7.18 -13.05
CA GLU A 301 -14.57 8.12 -13.28
C GLU A 301 -14.60 9.16 -12.17
N VAL A 302 -14.68 10.42 -12.58
CA VAL A 302 -14.90 11.57 -11.69
C VAL A 302 -16.32 12.07 -11.93
N GLN A 303 -17.03 12.32 -10.86
CA GLN A 303 -18.38 12.87 -10.86
C GLN A 303 -18.41 14.24 -10.19
N ALA A 304 -19.19 15.18 -10.74
CA ALA A 304 -19.42 16.49 -10.16
C ALA A 304 -20.91 16.81 -10.11
N LEU A 305 -21.33 17.46 -9.02
CA LEU A 305 -22.67 17.97 -8.85
C LEU A 305 -22.61 19.44 -8.44
N LEU A 306 -23.37 20.28 -9.12
CA LEU A 306 -23.52 21.67 -8.77
C LEU A 306 -24.95 21.98 -8.38
N SER A 307 -25.13 22.74 -7.31
CA SER A 307 -26.43 23.25 -6.89
C SER A 307 -26.34 24.71 -6.50
N THR A 308 -27.43 25.47 -6.63
CA THR A 308 -27.44 26.83 -6.12
C THR A 308 -27.33 26.84 -4.60
N SER A 309 -26.34 27.57 -4.09
CA SER A 309 -26.11 27.65 -2.64
C SER A 309 -27.14 28.56 -1.98
N PRO A 310 -27.83 28.09 -0.92
CA PRO A 310 -28.67 28.97 -0.10
C PRO A 310 -27.88 29.85 0.87
N PHE A 311 -26.55 29.67 0.94
CA PHE A 311 -25.67 30.35 1.88
C PHE A 311 -24.75 31.36 1.18
N SER A 312 -24.36 32.40 1.90
CA SER A 312 -23.38 33.37 1.41
C SER A 312 -21.97 32.79 1.20
N ASN A 313 -21.68 31.67 1.82
CA ASN A 313 -20.43 30.93 1.64
C ASN A 313 -20.73 29.54 1.05
N PRO A 314 -20.63 29.36 -0.26
CA PRO A 314 -20.91 28.07 -0.92
C PRO A 314 -19.98 26.96 -0.49
N ARG A 315 -20.52 25.75 -0.41
CA ARG A 315 -19.78 24.55 0.00
C ARG A 315 -18.88 24.06 -1.13
N ARG A 316 -17.69 23.61 -0.75
CA ARG A 316 -16.73 22.96 -1.65
C ARG A 316 -16.34 21.63 -0.99
N MET A 317 -16.78 20.51 -1.56
CA MET A 317 -16.53 19.18 -1.00
C MET A 317 -16.00 18.25 -2.08
N ALA A 318 -14.93 17.54 -1.74
CA ALA A 318 -14.34 16.55 -2.63
C ALA A 318 -14.17 15.22 -1.88
N ALA A 319 -14.67 14.15 -2.47
CA ALA A 319 -14.38 12.80 -2.08
C ALA A 319 -13.41 12.18 -3.08
N GLY A 320 -12.29 11.65 -2.60
CA GLY A 320 -11.22 11.11 -3.47
C GLY A 320 -10.33 12.14 -4.16
N LEU A 321 -10.51 13.44 -3.88
CA LEU A 321 -9.67 14.53 -4.39
C LEU A 321 -9.33 15.49 -3.23
N ASP A 322 -8.17 16.14 -3.27
CA ASP A 322 -7.80 17.18 -2.29
C ASP A 322 -8.71 18.41 -2.43
N ASN A 323 -9.30 18.85 -1.31
CA ASN A 323 -10.20 20.02 -1.29
C ASN A 323 -9.52 21.32 -1.74
N ASN A 324 -8.23 21.53 -1.41
CA ASN A 324 -7.51 22.71 -1.87
C ASN A 324 -7.32 22.67 -3.39
N ARG A 325 -7.11 21.46 -3.94
CA ARG A 325 -7.02 21.27 -5.39
C ARG A 325 -8.33 21.61 -6.09
N LEU A 326 -9.47 21.16 -5.57
CA LEU A 326 -10.80 21.54 -6.06
C LEU A 326 -10.96 23.06 -6.09
N VAL A 327 -10.63 23.75 -5.00
CA VAL A 327 -10.73 25.23 -4.93
C VAL A 327 -9.86 25.91 -5.98
N LEU A 328 -8.64 25.44 -6.21
CA LEU A 328 -7.75 25.97 -7.25
C LEU A 328 -8.32 25.75 -8.65
N LEU A 329 -8.86 24.59 -8.96
CA LEU A 329 -9.48 24.31 -10.26
C LEU A 329 -10.70 25.19 -10.51
N LEU A 330 -11.56 25.41 -9.51
CA LEU A 330 -12.68 26.35 -9.59
C LEU A 330 -12.21 27.77 -9.89
N ALA A 331 -11.16 28.25 -9.21
CA ALA A 331 -10.60 29.57 -9.45
C ALA A 331 -10.05 29.72 -10.90
N VAL A 332 -9.43 28.65 -11.44
CA VAL A 332 -8.97 28.65 -12.84
C VAL A 332 -10.16 28.70 -13.79
N LEU A 333 -11.19 27.90 -13.58
CA LEU A 333 -12.41 27.89 -14.41
C LEU A 333 -13.11 29.25 -14.40
N GLU A 334 -13.24 29.88 -13.23
CA GLU A 334 -13.83 31.22 -13.12
C GLU A 334 -12.99 32.28 -13.85
N LYS A 335 -11.68 32.32 -13.56
CA LYS A 335 -10.82 33.41 -14.04
C LYS A 335 -10.40 33.25 -15.50
N LYS A 336 -10.19 32.01 -15.95
CA LYS A 336 -9.63 31.72 -17.28
C LYS A 336 -10.67 31.28 -18.30
N ALA A 337 -11.74 30.60 -17.86
CA ALA A 337 -12.82 30.19 -18.75
C ALA A 337 -14.08 31.07 -18.64
N GLY A 338 -14.17 31.94 -17.62
CA GLY A 338 -15.32 32.83 -17.46
C GLY A 338 -16.58 32.20 -16.87
N LEU A 339 -16.45 30.98 -16.36
CA LEU A 339 -17.54 30.28 -15.67
C LEU A 339 -17.82 30.94 -14.30
N ARG A 340 -18.99 30.68 -13.72
CA ARG A 340 -19.41 31.30 -12.46
C ARG A 340 -19.81 30.24 -11.44
N PHE A 341 -19.09 30.23 -10.28
CA PHE A 341 -19.35 29.28 -9.19
C PHE A 341 -19.53 29.97 -7.83
N TYR A 342 -19.53 31.31 -7.78
CA TYR A 342 -19.59 32.08 -6.52
C TYR A 342 -20.91 31.87 -5.76
N ASP A 343 -21.98 31.45 -6.42
CA ASP A 343 -23.31 31.16 -5.88
C ASP A 343 -23.68 29.67 -5.94
N LYS A 344 -22.70 28.79 -6.21
CA LYS A 344 -22.92 27.35 -6.40
C LYS A 344 -22.19 26.54 -5.34
N ASP A 345 -22.89 25.63 -4.69
CA ASP A 345 -22.26 24.52 -3.98
C ASP A 345 -21.68 23.55 -5.01
N VAL A 346 -20.47 23.09 -4.79
CA VAL A 346 -19.77 22.16 -5.69
C VAL A 346 -19.35 20.91 -4.91
N TYR A 347 -19.78 19.78 -5.40
CA TYR A 347 -19.45 18.46 -4.88
C TYR A 347 -18.75 17.66 -5.96
N THR A 348 -17.63 17.02 -5.62
CA THR A 348 -16.93 16.11 -6.53
C THR A 348 -16.71 14.78 -5.84
N ASN A 349 -16.82 13.70 -6.60
CA ASN A 349 -16.62 12.34 -6.13
C ASN A 349 -15.78 11.55 -7.12
N VAL A 350 -14.82 10.78 -6.63
CA VAL A 350 -14.05 9.81 -7.41
C VAL A 350 -14.66 8.44 -7.16
N VAL A 351 -15.10 7.77 -8.23
CA VAL A 351 -15.78 6.48 -8.11
C VAL A 351 -14.82 5.42 -7.57
N GLY A 352 -15.33 4.57 -6.66
CA GLY A 352 -14.57 3.46 -6.08
C GLY A 352 -13.64 3.82 -4.93
N GLY A 353 -13.73 5.06 -4.38
CA GLY A 353 -12.95 5.46 -3.20
C GLY A 353 -11.45 5.67 -3.46
N ILE A 354 -11.03 5.70 -4.71
CA ILE A 354 -9.64 5.99 -5.10
C ILE A 354 -9.32 7.45 -4.83
N ARG A 355 -8.10 7.73 -4.37
CA ARG A 355 -7.59 9.09 -4.25
C ARG A 355 -6.84 9.50 -5.51
N LEU A 356 -7.26 10.60 -6.12
CA LEU A 356 -6.58 11.24 -7.25
C LEU A 356 -5.62 12.31 -6.70
N ASP A 357 -4.40 11.89 -6.36
CA ASP A 357 -3.38 12.81 -5.84
C ASP A 357 -2.50 13.39 -6.97
N GLU A 358 -2.60 12.84 -8.19
CA GLU A 358 -1.80 13.30 -9.33
C GLU A 358 -2.50 14.37 -10.17
N ARG A 359 -1.68 15.31 -10.66
CA ARG A 359 -2.16 16.45 -11.46
C ARG A 359 -2.62 16.09 -12.86
N ALA A 360 -2.25 14.93 -13.36
CA ALA A 360 -2.65 14.44 -14.68
C ALA A 360 -4.17 14.35 -14.87
N CYS A 361 -4.93 14.29 -13.76
CA CYS A 361 -6.39 14.21 -13.74
C CYS A 361 -7.10 15.58 -13.67
N ASP A 362 -6.36 16.67 -13.49
CA ASP A 362 -6.93 18.01 -13.28
C ASP A 362 -7.88 18.45 -14.41
N LEU A 363 -7.48 18.21 -15.66
CA LEU A 363 -8.27 18.59 -16.80
C LEU A 363 -9.63 17.85 -16.81
N ALA A 364 -9.62 16.57 -16.45
CA ALA A 364 -10.85 15.78 -16.36
C ALA A 364 -11.77 16.32 -15.26
N VAL A 365 -11.23 16.63 -14.07
CA VAL A 365 -11.99 17.22 -12.96
C VAL A 365 -12.58 18.57 -13.39
N ALA A 366 -11.80 19.43 -14.05
CA ALA A 366 -12.26 20.73 -14.50
C ALA A 366 -13.37 20.62 -15.54
N MET A 367 -13.21 19.71 -16.53
CA MET A 367 -14.24 19.49 -17.56
C MET A 367 -15.50 18.83 -16.98
N CYS A 368 -15.35 17.94 -16.00
CA CYS A 368 -16.45 17.34 -15.25
C CYS A 368 -17.30 18.41 -14.55
N ILE A 369 -16.67 19.33 -13.83
CA ILE A 369 -17.33 20.45 -13.13
C ILE A 369 -18.01 21.38 -14.13
N ALA A 370 -17.35 21.71 -15.24
CA ALA A 370 -17.93 22.58 -16.27
C ALA A 370 -19.15 21.94 -16.93
N GLY A 371 -19.08 20.65 -17.27
CA GLY A 371 -20.20 19.88 -17.81
C GLY A 371 -21.39 19.80 -16.87
N ALA A 372 -21.13 19.59 -15.55
CA ALA A 372 -22.18 19.62 -14.52
C ALA A 372 -22.82 21.03 -14.38
N GLY A 373 -22.02 22.08 -14.52
CA GLY A 373 -22.51 23.47 -14.43
C GLY A 373 -23.37 23.89 -15.61
N ALA A 374 -23.11 23.35 -16.81
CA ALA A 374 -23.81 23.62 -18.03
C ALA A 374 -24.92 22.60 -18.35
N ASP A 375 -25.04 21.52 -17.58
CA ASP A 375 -25.89 20.36 -17.83
C ASP A 375 -25.61 19.69 -19.20
N ILE A 376 -24.33 19.56 -19.53
CA ILE A 376 -23.85 18.99 -20.80
C ILE A 376 -22.96 17.80 -20.50
N ALA A 377 -23.26 16.67 -21.15
CA ALA A 377 -22.42 15.46 -21.08
C ALA A 377 -21.22 15.55 -22.05
N LEU A 378 -20.13 14.91 -21.68
CA LEU A 378 -19.01 14.67 -22.58
C LEU A 378 -19.41 13.67 -23.68
N PRO A 379 -18.79 13.75 -24.88
CA PRO A 379 -19.02 12.74 -25.89
C PRO A 379 -18.74 11.33 -25.37
N PRO A 380 -19.54 10.32 -25.74
CA PRO A 380 -19.36 8.94 -25.32
C PRO A 380 -17.94 8.42 -25.59
N ARG A 381 -17.45 7.52 -24.71
CA ARG A 381 -16.11 6.91 -24.83
C ARG A 381 -14.96 7.92 -24.96
N THR A 382 -15.09 9.06 -24.27
CA THR A 382 -14.05 10.09 -24.18
C THR A 382 -13.31 9.97 -22.87
N ALA A 383 -11.98 9.87 -22.94
CA ALA A 383 -11.07 9.99 -21.79
C ALA A 383 -10.34 11.33 -21.85
N ILE A 384 -10.02 11.90 -20.68
CA ILE A 384 -9.42 13.24 -20.56
C ILE A 384 -8.14 13.13 -19.76
N LEU A 385 -7.03 13.60 -20.34
CA LEU A 385 -5.70 13.57 -19.72
C LEU A 385 -5.06 14.95 -19.80
N GLY A 386 -4.58 15.47 -18.68
CA GLY A 386 -3.86 16.76 -18.68
C GLY A 386 -3.73 17.37 -17.30
N GLU A 387 -2.59 17.98 -17.01
CA GLU A 387 -2.41 18.87 -15.87
C GLU A 387 -2.94 20.25 -16.21
N LEU A 388 -3.70 20.86 -15.30
CA LEU A 388 -4.20 22.23 -15.47
C LEU A 388 -3.43 23.20 -14.59
N SER A 389 -2.69 24.12 -15.23
CA SER A 389 -1.94 25.16 -14.51
C SER A 389 -2.85 26.32 -14.04
N LEU A 390 -2.39 27.11 -13.09
CA LEU A 390 -3.09 28.33 -12.64
C LEU A 390 -3.24 29.39 -13.73
N THR A 391 -2.43 29.32 -14.79
CA THR A 391 -2.56 30.20 -15.96
C THR A 391 -3.66 29.76 -16.91
N GLY A 392 -4.26 28.55 -16.70
CA GLY A 392 -5.26 27.95 -17.57
C GLY A 392 -4.65 27.16 -18.73
N GLU A 393 -3.34 26.99 -18.75
CA GLU A 393 -2.61 26.18 -19.72
C GLU A 393 -2.75 24.69 -19.39
N VAL A 394 -2.97 23.84 -20.41
CA VAL A 394 -2.96 22.39 -20.27
C VAL A 394 -1.56 21.86 -20.55
N ARG A 395 -0.97 21.21 -19.53
CA ARG A 395 0.41 20.72 -19.55
C ARG A 395 0.51 19.22 -19.81
N PRO A 396 1.61 18.79 -20.42
CA PRO A 396 1.92 17.38 -20.60
C PRO A 396 1.93 16.62 -19.27
N VAL A 397 1.57 15.35 -19.34
CA VAL A 397 1.54 14.44 -18.19
C VAL A 397 2.55 13.30 -18.37
N ASN A 398 3.07 12.81 -17.26
CA ASN A 398 4.01 11.70 -17.28
C ASN A 398 3.34 10.39 -17.76
N ARG A 399 4.13 9.54 -18.46
CA ARG A 399 3.68 8.22 -18.93
C ARG A 399 2.40 8.29 -19.78
N LEU A 400 2.28 9.32 -20.59
CA LEU A 400 1.11 9.57 -21.43
C LEU A 400 0.82 8.39 -22.36
N ASP A 401 1.87 7.74 -22.88
CA ASP A 401 1.81 6.54 -23.71
C ASP A 401 1.08 5.38 -23.03
N LYS A 402 1.41 5.08 -21.78
CA LYS A 402 0.75 4.02 -21.00
C LYS A 402 -0.72 4.33 -20.73
N ARG A 403 -1.03 5.59 -20.40
CA ARG A 403 -2.41 6.04 -20.18
C ARG A 403 -3.26 5.87 -21.43
N ILE A 404 -2.71 6.27 -22.57
CA ILE A 404 -3.38 6.14 -23.87
C ILE A 404 -3.62 4.66 -24.22
N GLN A 405 -2.63 3.80 -24.01
CA GLN A 405 -2.77 2.36 -24.23
C GLN A 405 -3.87 1.76 -23.36
N GLU A 406 -3.98 2.17 -22.11
CA GLU A 406 -5.06 1.70 -21.21
C GLU A 406 -6.43 2.19 -21.64
N CYS A 407 -6.55 3.47 -22.05
CA CYS A 407 -7.79 3.99 -22.63
C CYS A 407 -8.22 3.17 -23.88
N ALA A 408 -7.29 2.88 -24.77
CA ALA A 408 -7.57 2.09 -25.97
C ALA A 408 -7.98 0.65 -25.63
N ARG A 409 -7.29 0.01 -24.69
CA ARG A 409 -7.59 -1.34 -24.21
C ARG A 409 -9.03 -1.47 -23.71
N LEU A 410 -9.54 -0.43 -23.04
CA LEU A 410 -10.91 -0.39 -22.51
C LEU A 410 -11.96 0.16 -23.50
N GLY A 411 -11.57 0.37 -24.76
CA GLY A 411 -12.48 0.73 -25.82
C GLY A 411 -12.87 2.21 -25.86
N PHE A 412 -12.10 3.09 -25.23
CA PHE A 412 -12.24 4.52 -25.46
C PHE A 412 -11.79 4.85 -26.88
N SER A 413 -12.57 5.64 -27.57
CA SER A 413 -12.32 5.99 -28.98
C SER A 413 -11.86 7.44 -29.17
N HIS A 414 -12.00 8.26 -28.13
CA HIS A 414 -11.62 9.67 -28.14
C HIS A 414 -10.83 10.02 -26.89
N ILE A 415 -9.70 10.69 -27.07
CA ILE A 415 -8.87 11.17 -25.93
C ILE A 415 -8.58 12.65 -26.10
N VAL A 416 -8.93 13.42 -25.06
CA VAL A 416 -8.51 14.81 -24.90
C VAL A 416 -7.12 14.81 -24.24
N VAL A 417 -6.14 15.40 -24.90
CA VAL A 417 -4.73 15.37 -24.48
C VAL A 417 -4.11 16.76 -24.57
N PRO A 418 -3.04 17.02 -23.77
CA PRO A 418 -2.25 18.22 -23.98
C PRO A 418 -1.69 18.33 -25.39
N ASN A 419 -1.48 19.56 -25.87
CA ASN A 419 -0.84 19.77 -27.18
C ASN A 419 0.64 19.31 -27.10
N SER A 420 0.90 18.07 -27.50
CA SER A 420 2.20 17.44 -27.54
C SER A 420 2.50 16.95 -28.95
N ASP A 421 3.75 17.08 -29.37
CA ASP A 421 4.18 16.66 -30.72
C ASP A 421 4.25 15.13 -30.88
N THR A 422 4.40 14.39 -29.78
CA THR A 422 4.56 12.93 -29.78
C THR A 422 3.41 12.23 -29.11
N LEU A 423 2.42 11.79 -29.89
CA LEU A 423 1.37 10.89 -29.42
C LEU A 423 1.53 9.52 -30.06
N PRO A 424 1.33 8.42 -29.34
CA PRO A 424 1.36 7.09 -29.92
C PRO A 424 0.24 6.98 -30.96
N LYS A 425 0.54 6.33 -32.09
CA LYS A 425 -0.48 5.97 -33.07
C LYS A 425 -1.15 4.68 -32.60
N VAL A 426 -2.43 4.76 -32.27
CA VAL A 426 -3.25 3.61 -31.87
C VAL A 426 -4.46 3.57 -32.81
N ASP A 427 -4.68 2.44 -33.46
CA ASP A 427 -5.77 2.26 -34.40
C ASP A 427 -7.13 2.46 -33.73
N GLY A 428 -8.01 3.19 -34.36
CA GLY A 428 -9.35 3.48 -33.85
C GLY A 428 -9.42 4.58 -32.78
N LEU A 429 -8.30 5.25 -32.44
CA LEU A 429 -8.24 6.30 -31.45
C LEU A 429 -8.15 7.68 -32.08
N ASN A 430 -9.03 8.58 -31.66
CA ASN A 430 -9.02 9.99 -32.06
C ASN A 430 -8.48 10.87 -30.94
N TYR A 431 -7.64 11.84 -31.27
CA TYR A 431 -7.07 12.78 -30.32
C TYR A 431 -7.59 14.19 -30.54
N THR A 432 -8.10 14.81 -29.47
CA THR A 432 -8.28 16.26 -29.43
C THR A 432 -7.17 16.87 -28.60
N ARG A 433 -6.27 17.62 -29.26
CA ARG A 433 -5.15 18.31 -28.63
C ARG A 433 -5.58 19.67 -28.15
N VAL A 434 -5.35 19.98 -26.87
CA VAL A 434 -5.75 21.22 -26.26
C VAL A 434 -4.56 21.93 -25.61
N LYS A 435 -4.45 23.25 -25.79
CA LYS A 435 -3.39 24.09 -25.20
C LYS A 435 -3.80 24.69 -23.87
N ASN A 436 -5.09 24.93 -23.70
CA ASN A 436 -5.64 25.64 -22.55
C ASN A 436 -7.06 25.17 -22.24
N ILE A 437 -7.57 25.56 -21.08
CA ILE A 437 -8.89 25.15 -20.60
C ILE A 437 -10.03 25.60 -21.54
N ARG A 438 -9.92 26.75 -22.20
CA ARG A 438 -10.97 27.23 -23.12
C ARG A 438 -11.11 26.31 -24.33
N GLU A 439 -9.97 25.88 -24.92
CA GLU A 439 -9.99 24.92 -26.01
C GLU A 439 -10.61 23.59 -25.58
N ALA A 440 -10.33 23.13 -24.36
CA ALA A 440 -10.93 21.92 -23.82
C ALA A 440 -12.46 22.04 -23.64
N LEU A 441 -12.94 23.18 -23.17
CA LEU A 441 -14.38 23.42 -22.97
C LEU A 441 -15.17 23.52 -24.29
N CYS A 442 -14.52 23.88 -25.39
CA CYS A 442 -15.18 23.82 -26.72
C CYS A 442 -15.71 22.42 -27.08
N ILE A 443 -15.14 21.34 -26.47
CA ILE A 443 -15.64 19.97 -26.65
C ILE A 443 -17.04 19.81 -26.04
N LEU A 444 -17.35 20.57 -25.00
CA LEU A 444 -18.65 20.65 -24.36
C LEU A 444 -19.57 21.69 -25.02
N GLY A 445 -19.06 22.45 -26.01
CA GLY A 445 -19.80 23.56 -26.60
C GLY A 445 -19.92 24.80 -25.71
N ILE A 446 -19.04 24.96 -24.74
CA ILE A 446 -18.98 26.04 -23.77
C ILE A 446 -17.86 27.02 -24.12
#